data_a652f7690dcd3169c87662caab0213e4
#
_entry.id   a652f7690dcd3169c87662caab0213e4
#
_cell.length_a   1.000
_cell.length_b   1.000
_cell.length_c   1.000
_cell.angle_alpha   90.00
_cell.angle_beta   90.00
_cell.angle_gamma   90.00
#
_symmetry.space_group_name_H-M   'P 1'
#
loop_
_entity.id
_entity.type
_entity.pdbx_description
1 polymer ?
#
loop_
_entity_poly.entity_id
_entity_poly.type
_entity_poly.pdbx_seq_one_letter_code
_entity_poly.pdbx_strand_id
1 'polypeptide(L)'
;AASDVYKRQVFPNSIIIGCDQTGSCNGQILHKPGSRSGAIAQLSDMSGCAATFYTGMTIIKTNQQGVASITHDLDVTDLKLRTLSANEIEAYVDADMPIDCAGSFKIEALGITLFSEVKTCDPSALQGISLIQLTHRLKALGISFSSNSA
;
A
#
# COMPACT_ATOMS: atom_id res chain seq x y z
N ALA A 1 -13.84 0.28 5.33
CA ALA A 1 -15.24 0.20 4.89
C ALA A 1 -16.21 0.89 5.87
N ALA A 2 -16.30 0.52 7.16
CA ALA A 2 -17.24 1.15 8.13
C ALA A 2 -16.88 2.63 8.42
N SER A 3 -15.59 2.97 8.49
CA SER A 3 -15.12 4.35 8.68
C SER A 3 -15.50 5.27 7.52
N ASP A 4 -15.61 4.75 6.30
CA ASP A 4 -15.92 5.54 5.10
C ASP A 4 -17.39 5.97 5.07
N VAL A 5 -18.29 5.11 5.58
CA VAL A 5 -19.73 5.42 5.66
C VAL A 5 -19.97 6.56 6.65
N TYR A 6 -19.29 6.56 7.79
CA TYR A 6 -19.40 7.62 8.79
C TYR A 6 -18.86 8.96 8.28
N LYS A 7 -17.71 8.95 7.60
CA LYS A 7 -17.11 10.17 7.02
C LYS A 7 -17.97 10.81 5.93
N ARG A 8 -18.74 10.03 5.18
CA ARG A 8 -19.67 10.54 4.16
C ARG A 8 -20.74 11.47 4.73
N GLN A 9 -21.21 11.20 5.96
CA GLN A 9 -22.27 11.97 6.61
C GLN A 9 -21.78 13.25 7.28
N VAL A 10 -20.48 13.31 7.62
CA VAL A 10 -19.88 14.39 8.42
C VAL A 10 -19.21 15.47 7.56
N PHE A 11 -18.80 15.16 6.32
CA PHE A 11 -18.04 16.08 5.46
C PHE A 11 -18.77 16.38 4.16
N PRO A 12 -19.68 17.39 4.11
CA PRO A 12 -20.28 17.85 2.84
C PRO A 12 -19.23 18.59 1.99
N ASN A 13 -19.44 18.60 0.67
CA ASN A 13 -18.58 19.26 -0.32
C ASN A 13 -17.10 18.87 -0.22
N SER A 14 -16.83 17.58 0.02
CA SER A 14 -15.50 17.07 0.28
C SER A 14 -15.12 15.97 -0.70
N ILE A 15 -13.81 15.73 -0.83
CA ILE A 15 -13.24 14.53 -1.43
C ILE A 15 -12.65 13.69 -0.30
N ILE A 16 -13.14 12.46 -0.17
CA ILE A 16 -12.71 11.51 0.84
C ILE A 16 -11.95 10.39 0.14
N ILE A 17 -10.72 10.12 0.58
CA ILE A 17 -9.86 9.08 0.03
C ILE A 17 -9.67 8.03 1.11
N GLY A 18 -9.97 6.77 0.79
CA GLY A 18 -9.69 5.61 1.61
C GLY A 18 -8.80 4.64 0.84
N CYS A 19 -7.75 4.14 1.49
CA CYS A 19 -6.84 3.14 0.94
C CYS A 19 -6.72 1.97 1.90
N ASP A 20 -6.52 0.78 1.32
CA ASP A 20 -6.19 -0.43 2.08
C ASP A 20 -5.27 -1.31 1.24
N GLN A 21 -4.41 -2.07 1.91
CA GLN A 21 -3.45 -2.93 1.24
C GLN A 21 -3.46 -4.32 1.86
N THR A 22 -3.42 -5.33 0.99
CA THR A 22 -3.30 -6.74 1.39
C THR A 22 -2.22 -7.40 0.57
N GLY A 23 -1.28 -8.07 1.24
CA GLY A 23 -0.26 -8.90 0.61
C GLY A 23 -0.56 -10.39 0.78
N SER A 24 -0.13 -11.20 -0.18
CA SER A 24 -0.16 -12.66 -0.08
C SER A 24 1.13 -13.28 -0.60
N CYS A 25 1.56 -14.38 0.04
CA CYS A 25 2.69 -15.19 -0.38
C CYS A 25 2.35 -16.66 -0.12
N ASN A 26 2.60 -17.55 -1.08
CA ASN A 26 2.31 -18.97 -0.96
C ASN A 26 0.86 -19.29 -0.51
N GLY A 27 -0.12 -18.48 -0.93
CA GLY A 27 -1.53 -18.65 -0.55
C GLY A 27 -1.87 -18.20 0.88
N GLN A 28 -0.92 -17.61 1.59
CA GLN A 28 -1.12 -17.04 2.93
C GLN A 28 -1.19 -15.51 2.86
N ILE A 29 -2.10 -14.92 3.64
CA ILE A 29 -2.18 -13.47 3.79
C ILE A 29 -1.01 -13.00 4.67
N LEU A 30 -0.34 -11.94 4.21
CA LEU A 30 0.76 -11.32 4.93
C LEU A 30 0.22 -10.29 5.92
N HIS A 31 0.35 -10.58 7.19
CA HIS A 31 -0.04 -9.69 8.27
C HIS A 31 1.13 -8.83 8.73
N LYS A 32 0.84 -7.81 9.53
CA LYS A 32 1.85 -7.07 10.30
C LYS A 32 2.45 -8.03 11.32
N PRO A 33 3.78 -8.19 11.38
CA PRO A 33 4.40 -9.22 12.24
C PRO A 33 4.32 -8.86 13.73
N GLY A 34 4.19 -7.58 14.09
CA GLY A 34 4.01 -7.10 15.45
C GLY A 34 5.23 -7.24 16.37
N SER A 35 6.28 -7.94 15.94
CA SER A 35 7.52 -8.13 16.72
C SER A 35 8.71 -8.40 15.80
N ARG A 36 9.93 -8.22 16.35
CA ARG A 36 11.19 -8.58 15.67
C ARG A 36 11.20 -10.05 15.24
N SER A 37 10.88 -10.95 16.17
CA SER A 37 10.85 -12.39 15.88
C SER A 37 9.80 -12.77 14.85
N GLY A 38 8.63 -12.12 14.88
CA GLY A 38 7.58 -12.29 13.89
C GLY A 38 8.04 -11.83 12.49
N ALA A 39 8.75 -10.70 12.39
CA ALA A 39 9.30 -10.20 11.14
C ALA A 39 10.35 -11.16 10.55
N ILE A 40 11.26 -11.68 11.39
CA ILE A 40 12.26 -12.66 10.98
C ILE A 40 11.59 -13.95 10.47
N ALA A 41 10.61 -14.47 11.20
CA ALA A 41 9.89 -15.69 10.81
C ALA A 41 9.17 -15.48 9.46
N GLN A 42 8.42 -14.38 9.30
CA GLN A 42 7.69 -14.08 8.07
C GLN A 42 8.63 -13.93 6.87
N LEU A 43 9.75 -13.21 7.00
CA LEU A 43 10.73 -13.07 5.91
C LEU A 43 11.44 -14.39 5.59
N SER A 44 11.66 -15.25 6.59
CA SER A 44 12.22 -16.59 6.36
C SER A 44 11.26 -17.45 5.51
N ASP A 45 9.96 -17.41 5.80
CA ASP A 45 8.92 -18.13 5.05
C ASP A 45 8.76 -17.56 3.62
N MET A 46 9.02 -16.27 3.43
CA MET A 46 8.93 -15.59 2.13
C MET A 46 10.20 -15.71 1.28
N SER A 47 11.32 -16.15 1.87
CA SER A 47 12.63 -16.22 1.19
C SER A 47 12.55 -17.05 -0.09
N GLY A 48 12.98 -16.49 -1.22
CA GLY A 48 12.96 -17.12 -2.54
C GLY A 48 11.57 -17.25 -3.18
N CYS A 49 10.52 -16.76 -2.53
CA CYS A 49 9.14 -16.91 -3.00
C CYS A 49 8.65 -15.66 -3.76
N ALA A 50 7.55 -15.84 -4.48
CA ALA A 50 6.79 -14.74 -5.07
C ALA A 50 5.67 -14.31 -4.11
N ALA A 51 5.45 -12.99 -4.04
CA ALA A 51 4.36 -12.38 -3.29
C ALA A 51 3.60 -11.41 -4.17
N THR A 52 2.31 -11.25 -3.92
CA THR A 52 1.46 -10.28 -4.63
C THR A 52 0.81 -9.35 -3.62
N PHE A 53 0.88 -8.05 -3.89
CA PHE A 53 0.23 -7.01 -3.09
C PHE A 53 -0.90 -6.37 -3.89
N TYR A 54 -2.04 -6.20 -3.24
CA TYR A 54 -3.25 -5.55 -3.75
C TYR A 54 -3.45 -4.27 -2.98
N THR A 55 -3.34 -3.14 -3.65
CA THR A 55 -3.55 -1.81 -3.06
C THR A 55 -4.84 -1.24 -3.61
N GLY A 56 -5.88 -1.25 -2.77
CA GLY A 56 -7.19 -0.70 -3.07
C GLY A 56 -7.29 0.77 -2.71
N MET A 57 -7.93 1.56 -3.56
CA MET A 57 -8.24 2.96 -3.30
C MET A 57 -9.71 3.23 -3.62
N THR A 58 -10.38 3.94 -2.72
CA THR A 58 -11.74 4.45 -2.91
C THR A 58 -11.72 5.96 -2.80
N ILE A 59 -12.31 6.65 -3.79
CA ILE A 59 -12.50 8.09 -3.76
C ILE A 59 -13.98 8.38 -3.76
N ILE A 60 -14.43 9.18 -2.80
CA ILE A 60 -15.82 9.60 -2.63
C ILE A 60 -15.86 11.12 -2.74
N LYS A 61 -16.67 11.63 -3.67
CA LYS A 61 -17.03 13.04 -3.73
C LYS A 61 -18.39 13.23 -3.06
N THR A 62 -18.47 14.19 -2.16
CA THR A 62 -19.73 14.58 -1.50
C THR A 62 -20.17 15.97 -1.94
N ASN A 63 -21.46 16.24 -1.83
CA ASN A 63 -22.08 17.55 -1.96
C ASN A 63 -22.97 17.79 -0.72
N GLN A 64 -23.76 18.87 -0.72
CA GLN A 64 -24.68 19.17 0.40
C GLN A 64 -25.79 18.14 0.57
N GLN A 65 -26.15 17.39 -0.49
CA GLN A 65 -27.17 16.36 -0.46
C GLN A 65 -26.63 14.96 -0.11
N GLY A 66 -25.30 14.81 0.03
CA GLY A 66 -24.64 13.55 0.37
C GLY A 66 -23.61 13.10 -0.67
N VAL A 67 -23.58 11.80 -0.99
CA VAL A 67 -22.61 11.24 -1.93
C VAL A 67 -22.99 11.59 -3.38
N ALA A 68 -22.08 12.29 -4.06
CA ALA A 68 -22.23 12.66 -5.48
C ALA A 68 -21.58 11.62 -6.41
N SER A 69 -20.45 11.05 -6.03
CA SER A 69 -19.80 9.98 -6.79
C SER A 69 -18.90 9.11 -5.91
N ILE A 70 -18.71 7.85 -6.32
CA ILE A 70 -17.76 6.91 -5.72
C ILE A 70 -16.98 6.26 -6.86
N THR A 71 -15.67 6.18 -6.71
CA THR A 71 -14.79 5.42 -7.60
C THR A 71 -13.91 4.48 -6.81
N HIS A 72 -13.61 3.30 -7.38
CA HIS A 72 -12.73 2.30 -6.80
C HIS A 72 -11.63 2.00 -7.81
N ASP A 73 -10.41 1.92 -7.33
CA ASP A 73 -9.25 1.51 -8.10
C ASP A 73 -8.50 0.40 -7.34
N LEU A 74 -7.85 -0.48 -8.08
CA LEU A 74 -7.01 -1.54 -7.55
C LEU A 74 -5.69 -1.53 -8.31
N ASP A 75 -4.59 -1.46 -7.58
CA ASP A 75 -3.25 -1.71 -8.09
C ASP A 75 -2.78 -3.09 -7.63
N VAL A 76 -2.11 -3.80 -8.53
CA VAL A 76 -1.55 -5.12 -8.26
C VAL A 76 -0.04 -5.04 -8.48
N THR A 77 0.71 -5.36 -7.45
CA THR A 77 2.18 -5.42 -7.50
C THR A 77 2.65 -6.83 -7.23
N ASP A 78 3.39 -7.39 -8.17
CA ASP A 78 4.05 -8.70 -8.01
C ASP A 78 5.52 -8.50 -7.62
N LEU A 79 5.94 -9.22 -6.59
CA LEU A 79 7.26 -9.19 -6.00
C LEU A 79 7.90 -10.57 -6.08
N LYS A 80 9.20 -10.62 -6.31
CA LYS A 80 9.98 -11.85 -6.17
C LYS A 80 11.11 -11.60 -5.18
N LEU A 81 11.08 -12.31 -4.05
CA LEU A 81 12.13 -12.22 -3.05
C LEU A 81 13.36 -13.01 -3.54
N ARG A 82 14.55 -12.49 -3.22
CA ARG A 82 15.80 -13.25 -3.32
C ARG A 82 15.76 -14.41 -2.32
N THR A 83 16.58 -15.44 -2.56
CA THR A 83 16.92 -16.36 -1.47
C THR A 83 17.75 -15.59 -0.44
N LEU A 84 17.25 -15.47 0.77
CA LEU A 84 17.83 -14.68 1.86
C LEU A 84 18.44 -15.63 2.90
N SER A 85 19.63 -15.33 3.37
CA SER A 85 20.22 -16.01 4.53
C SER A 85 19.63 -15.48 5.85
N ALA A 86 19.71 -16.27 6.91
CA ALA A 86 19.27 -15.84 8.23
C ALA A 86 19.95 -14.54 8.69
N ASN A 87 21.24 -14.40 8.43
CA ASN A 87 21.98 -13.19 8.78
C ASN A 87 21.51 -11.95 8.01
N GLU A 88 21.17 -12.09 6.71
CA GLU A 88 20.61 -10.99 5.92
C GLU A 88 19.25 -10.56 6.46
N ILE A 89 18.38 -11.51 6.80
CA ILE A 89 17.06 -11.24 7.36
C ILE A 89 17.19 -10.51 8.70
N GLU A 90 18.02 -11.00 9.62
CA GLU A 90 18.23 -10.37 10.91
C GLU A 90 18.80 -8.96 10.78
N ALA A 91 19.83 -8.79 9.96
CA ALA A 91 20.44 -7.48 9.72
C ALA A 91 19.42 -6.47 9.13
N TYR A 92 18.59 -6.92 8.19
CA TYR A 92 17.53 -6.08 7.61
C TYR A 92 16.48 -5.71 8.66
N VAL A 93 15.97 -6.69 9.42
CA VAL A 93 14.94 -6.43 10.45
C VAL A 93 15.46 -5.47 11.52
N ASP A 94 16.73 -5.60 11.92
CA ASP A 94 17.35 -4.71 12.90
C ASP A 94 17.54 -3.28 12.39
N ALA A 95 17.78 -3.13 11.08
CA ALA A 95 17.95 -1.82 10.44
C ALA A 95 16.63 -1.07 10.24
N ASP A 96 15.61 -1.74 9.71
CA ASP A 96 14.35 -1.09 9.29
C ASP A 96 13.21 -1.25 10.30
N MET A 97 13.29 -2.20 11.23
CA MET A 97 12.25 -2.51 12.21
C MET A 97 10.84 -2.56 11.61
N PRO A 98 10.57 -3.43 10.62
CA PRO A 98 9.32 -3.44 9.83
C PRO A 98 8.17 -4.16 10.55
N ILE A 99 8.02 -3.96 11.85
CA ILE A 99 7.08 -4.70 12.72
C ILE A 99 5.61 -4.31 12.51
N ASP A 100 5.37 -3.16 11.92
CA ASP A 100 4.05 -2.58 11.62
C ASP A 100 3.70 -2.64 10.11
N CYS A 101 4.53 -3.29 9.30
CA CYS A 101 4.35 -3.41 7.85
C CYS A 101 3.90 -4.82 7.47
N ALA A 102 2.85 -4.94 6.66
CA ALA A 102 2.44 -6.21 6.09
C ALA A 102 3.57 -6.78 5.21
N GLY A 103 3.90 -8.07 5.38
CA GLY A 103 5.02 -8.70 4.70
C GLY A 103 6.40 -8.40 5.29
N SER A 104 6.47 -7.67 6.40
CA SER A 104 7.71 -7.39 7.12
C SER A 104 8.78 -6.67 6.31
N PHE A 105 8.39 -5.74 5.43
CA PHE A 105 9.34 -4.90 4.69
C PHE A 105 8.82 -3.47 4.49
N LYS A 106 9.77 -2.54 4.31
CA LYS A 106 9.54 -1.14 3.93
C LYS A 106 10.20 -0.91 2.59
N ILE A 107 9.39 -0.78 1.52
CA ILE A 107 9.91 -0.62 0.16
C ILE A 107 10.67 0.70 -0.02
N GLU A 108 10.27 1.72 0.72
CA GLU A 108 10.87 3.06 0.73
C GLU A 108 12.20 3.15 1.50
N ALA A 109 12.60 2.06 2.15
CA ALA A 109 13.85 1.97 2.92
C ALA A 109 14.72 0.82 2.38
N LEU A 110 15.38 0.05 3.24
CA LEU A 110 16.22 -1.08 2.82
C LEU A 110 15.44 -2.28 2.28
N GLY A 111 14.11 -2.31 2.46
CA GLY A 111 13.26 -3.41 1.99
C GLY A 111 13.39 -3.71 0.51
N ILE A 112 13.71 -2.72 -0.33
CA ILE A 112 13.96 -2.93 -1.76
C ILE A 112 15.09 -3.94 -2.03
N THR A 113 16.06 -4.06 -1.12
CA THR A 113 17.21 -4.98 -1.26
C THR A 113 16.84 -6.45 -1.12
N LEU A 114 15.66 -6.75 -0.57
CA LEU A 114 15.17 -8.11 -0.37
C LEU A 114 14.68 -8.75 -1.68
N PHE A 115 14.43 -7.96 -2.72
CA PHE A 115 13.77 -8.41 -3.94
C PHE A 115 14.75 -8.60 -5.09
N SER A 116 14.46 -9.57 -5.96
CA SER A 116 15.09 -9.76 -7.27
C SER A 116 14.25 -9.15 -8.40
N GLU A 117 12.95 -8.96 -8.17
CA GLU A 117 12.04 -8.40 -9.16
C GLU A 117 10.85 -7.70 -8.49
N VAL A 118 10.45 -6.56 -9.06
CA VAL A 118 9.22 -5.83 -8.69
C VAL A 118 8.51 -5.49 -9.99
N LYS A 119 7.27 -5.97 -10.16
CA LYS A 119 6.38 -5.65 -11.28
C LYS A 119 5.20 -4.86 -10.77
N THR A 120 5.12 -3.60 -11.16
CA THR A 120 4.05 -2.70 -10.75
C THR A 120 3.76 -1.68 -11.84
N CYS A 121 2.51 -1.22 -11.91
CA CYS A 121 2.15 -0.05 -12.72
C CYS A 121 2.40 1.26 -11.96
N ASP A 122 2.40 1.22 -10.63
CA ASP A 122 2.61 2.38 -9.77
C ASP A 122 3.55 2.02 -8.60
N PRO A 123 4.81 2.48 -8.62
CA PRO A 123 5.77 2.19 -7.54
C PRO A 123 5.31 2.67 -6.16
N SER A 124 4.45 3.69 -6.08
CA SER A 124 3.95 4.21 -4.82
C SER A 124 2.88 3.30 -4.19
N ALA A 125 2.27 2.39 -4.96
CA ALA A 125 1.24 1.50 -4.47
C ALA A 125 1.72 0.63 -3.30
N LEU A 126 2.99 0.19 -3.31
CA LEU A 126 3.58 -0.58 -2.19
C LEU A 126 3.70 0.21 -0.89
N GLN A 127 3.66 1.54 -0.94
CA GLN A 127 3.62 2.39 0.25
C GLN A 127 2.17 2.59 0.79
N GLY A 128 1.19 1.95 0.15
CA GLY A 128 -0.20 1.90 0.59
C GLY A 128 -1.16 2.78 -0.21
N ILE A 129 -0.69 3.53 -1.22
CA ILE A 129 -1.53 4.34 -2.09
C ILE A 129 -0.94 4.45 -3.50
N SER A 130 -1.76 4.20 -4.54
CA SER A 130 -1.40 4.42 -5.94
C SER A 130 -1.53 5.90 -6.29
N LEU A 131 -0.42 6.64 -6.31
CA LEU A 131 -0.39 8.08 -6.57
C LEU A 131 -0.67 8.41 -8.05
N ILE A 132 -0.32 7.53 -8.98
CA ILE A 132 -0.63 7.70 -10.39
C ILE A 132 -2.16 7.67 -10.58
N GLN A 133 -2.83 6.66 -10.03
CA GLN A 133 -4.29 6.56 -10.10
C GLN A 133 -4.96 7.70 -9.34
N LEU A 134 -4.48 8.03 -8.14
CA LEU A 134 -5.00 9.16 -7.35
C LEU A 134 -4.94 10.47 -8.15
N THR A 135 -3.79 10.76 -8.76
CA THR A 135 -3.60 11.97 -9.58
C THR A 135 -4.59 12.01 -10.74
N HIS A 136 -4.79 10.88 -11.42
CA HIS A 136 -5.74 10.77 -12.52
C HIS A 136 -7.18 11.06 -12.06
N ARG A 137 -7.60 10.45 -10.94
CA ARG A 137 -8.94 10.65 -10.38
C ARG A 137 -9.17 12.08 -9.89
N LEU A 138 -8.21 12.67 -9.21
CA LEU A 138 -8.33 14.05 -8.74
C LEU A 138 -8.42 15.05 -9.90
N LYS A 139 -7.66 14.86 -10.98
CA LYS A 139 -7.81 15.66 -12.20
C LYS A 139 -9.20 15.53 -12.82
N ALA A 140 -9.75 14.31 -12.88
CA ALA A 140 -11.12 14.08 -13.38
C ALA A 140 -12.19 14.77 -12.52
N LEU A 141 -11.91 15.01 -11.23
CA LEU A 141 -12.76 15.76 -10.31
C LEU A 141 -12.54 17.28 -10.36
N GLY A 142 -11.65 17.77 -11.25
CA GLY A 142 -11.36 19.19 -11.44
C GLY A 142 -10.25 19.75 -10.55
N ILE A 143 -9.49 18.88 -9.85
CA ILE A 143 -8.34 19.31 -9.05
C ILE A 143 -7.13 19.52 -9.97
N SER A 144 -6.55 20.72 -9.94
CA SER A 144 -5.31 21.04 -10.65
C SER A 144 -4.11 20.93 -9.72
N PHE A 145 -3.00 20.38 -10.23
CA PHE A 145 -1.71 20.31 -9.54
C PHE A 145 -0.71 21.36 -10.04
N SER A 146 -1.11 22.16 -11.07
CA SER A 146 -0.31 23.32 -11.45
C SER A 146 -0.50 24.41 -10.41
N SER A 147 0.59 24.93 -9.84
CA SER A 147 0.55 26.22 -9.15
C SER A 147 0.03 27.26 -10.15
N ASN A 148 -1.13 27.87 -9.89
CA ASN A 148 -1.45 29.13 -10.51
C ASN A 148 -0.38 30.12 -10.00
N SER A 149 0.67 30.30 -10.80
CA SER A 149 1.51 31.49 -10.67
C SER A 149 0.62 32.66 -11.03
N ALA A 150 0.11 33.32 -10.00
CA ALA A 150 -0.50 34.64 -10.15
C ALA A 150 0.58 35.67 -10.49
#